data_91c8496385c4975a604814f6c87b530e
#
_entry.id   91c8496385c4975a604814f6c87b530e
#
_cell.length_a   1.000
_cell.length_b   1.000
_cell.length_c   1.000
_cell.angle_alpha   90.00
_cell.angle_beta   90.00
_cell.angle_gamma   90.00
#
_symmetry.space_group_name_H-M   'P 1'
#
loop_
_entity.id
_entity.type
_entity.pdbx_description
1 polymer ?
#
loop_
_entity_poly.entity_id
_entity_poly.type
_entity_poly.pdbx_seq_one_letter_code
_entity_poly.pdbx_strand_id
1 'polypeptide(L)'
;MDYSSYVNQALEEYTKKNFQNSYLLLDNSLDTLTQDSNLLQEKNIICINLEKYEFILEHLEKILSTNPQDIEILIRKGKCYQILGKMEQAIGCFEGVLSMQPSNSSALRNLVLILINLEKYDQALGNLDHILSENSDDLEMNYFKAIILEKLGQSAESVNYYLKSLKISSTDAPELQSISLHMVQLLGKDIAMPIFKNLLENNPDNILALEGMKRLSNPVYEY
;
A
#
# COMPACT_ATOMS: atom_id res chain seq x y z
N MET A 1 -28.10 29.50 -2.00
CA MET A 1 -26.64 29.51 -2.28
C MET A 1 -26.43 28.61 -3.48
N ASP A 2 -25.56 28.98 -4.38
CA ASP A 2 -25.19 28.10 -5.44
C ASP A 2 -24.14 27.07 -4.97
N TYR A 3 -23.96 26.02 -5.74
CA TYR A 3 -23.03 24.93 -5.48
C TYR A 3 -21.61 25.43 -5.13
N SER A 4 -21.06 26.37 -5.94
CA SER A 4 -19.71 26.91 -5.74
C SER A 4 -19.56 27.65 -4.41
N SER A 5 -20.61 28.28 -3.90
CA SER A 5 -20.61 28.97 -2.62
C SER A 5 -20.52 27.97 -1.45
N TYR A 6 -21.25 26.85 -1.52
CA TYR A 6 -21.15 25.80 -0.49
C TYR A 6 -19.78 25.14 -0.46
N VAL A 7 -19.19 24.83 -1.63
CA VAL A 7 -17.86 24.22 -1.73
C VAL A 7 -16.79 25.18 -1.17
N ASN A 8 -16.83 26.46 -1.55
CA ASN A 8 -15.85 27.43 -1.05
C ASN A 8 -15.94 27.61 0.47
N GLN A 9 -17.15 27.67 1.01
CA GLN A 9 -17.33 27.75 2.48
C GLN A 9 -16.86 26.47 3.17
N ALA A 10 -17.12 25.30 2.57
CA ALA A 10 -16.64 24.02 3.10
C ALA A 10 -15.10 23.95 3.14
N LEU A 11 -14.43 24.41 2.09
CA LEU A 11 -12.96 24.50 2.04
C LEU A 11 -12.42 25.49 3.09
N GLU A 12 -13.09 26.62 3.29
CA GLU A 12 -12.72 27.60 4.34
C GLU A 12 -12.85 26.99 5.74
N GLU A 13 -13.94 26.30 6.03
CA GLU A 13 -14.13 25.60 7.32
C GLU A 13 -13.12 24.46 7.50
N TYR A 14 -12.77 23.76 6.42
CA TYR A 14 -11.73 22.74 6.41
C TYR A 14 -10.36 23.30 6.80
N THR A 15 -9.97 24.48 6.23
CA THR A 15 -8.71 25.14 6.58
C THR A 15 -8.67 25.61 8.04
N LYS A 16 -9.82 25.94 8.62
CA LYS A 16 -9.99 26.27 10.05
C LYS A 16 -10.01 25.01 10.94
N LYS A 17 -9.84 23.82 10.39
CA LYS A 17 -9.99 22.53 11.07
C LYS A 17 -11.38 22.28 11.68
N ASN A 18 -12.39 22.99 11.21
CA ASN A 18 -13.80 22.78 11.58
C ASN A 18 -14.44 21.75 10.63
N PHE A 19 -13.97 20.53 10.70
CA PHE A 19 -14.31 19.47 9.76
C PHE A 19 -15.80 19.12 9.76
N GLN A 20 -16.47 19.19 10.92
CA GLN A 20 -17.90 18.90 11.03
C GLN A 20 -18.75 19.89 10.21
N ASN A 21 -18.46 21.19 10.32
CA ASN A 21 -19.16 22.20 9.52
C ASN A 21 -18.81 22.09 8.04
N SER A 22 -17.56 21.83 7.72
CA SER A 22 -17.13 21.57 6.34
C SER A 22 -17.93 20.42 5.72
N TYR A 23 -18.07 19.31 6.44
CA TYR A 23 -18.87 18.18 6.01
C TYR A 23 -20.34 18.54 5.78
N LEU A 24 -21.00 19.24 6.73
CA LEU A 24 -22.40 19.65 6.62
C LEU A 24 -22.65 20.57 5.42
N LEU A 25 -21.71 21.47 5.12
CA LEU A 25 -21.80 22.35 3.95
C LEU A 25 -21.73 21.57 2.64
N LEU A 26 -20.85 20.56 2.55
CA LEU A 26 -20.80 19.68 1.39
C LEU A 26 -22.05 18.81 1.28
N ASP A 27 -22.60 18.35 2.39
CA ASP A 27 -23.84 17.56 2.42
C ASP A 27 -25.03 18.39 1.88
N ASN A 28 -25.20 19.62 2.34
CA ASN A 28 -26.22 20.53 1.85
C ASN A 28 -26.06 20.88 0.36
N SER A 29 -24.82 20.90 -0.14
CA SER A 29 -24.55 21.12 -1.57
C SER A 29 -24.98 19.92 -2.43
N LEU A 30 -24.91 18.71 -1.90
CA LEU A 30 -25.31 17.47 -2.57
C LEU A 30 -26.84 17.37 -2.79
N ASP A 31 -27.63 17.88 -1.86
CA ASP A 31 -29.11 17.94 -2.03
C ASP A 31 -29.52 18.84 -3.21
N THR A 32 -28.64 19.79 -3.59
CA THR A 32 -28.87 20.66 -4.75
C THR A 32 -28.32 20.12 -6.07
N LEU A 33 -27.37 19.14 -6.02
CA LEU A 33 -26.67 18.60 -7.20
C LEU A 33 -26.51 17.07 -7.08
N THR A 34 -27.54 16.36 -7.36
CA THR A 34 -27.70 14.92 -7.07
C THR A 34 -26.73 13.96 -7.75
N GLN A 35 -25.77 14.39 -8.54
CA GLN A 35 -24.91 13.46 -9.32
C GLN A 35 -23.49 13.93 -9.64
N ASP A 36 -22.90 14.89 -8.97
CA ASP A 36 -21.51 15.26 -9.26
C ASP A 36 -20.52 14.38 -8.48
N SER A 37 -19.87 13.45 -9.20
CA SER A 37 -18.89 12.53 -8.63
C SER A 37 -17.68 13.26 -8.01
N ASN A 38 -17.29 14.42 -8.52
CA ASN A 38 -16.16 15.20 -8.00
C ASN A 38 -16.47 15.74 -6.60
N LEU A 39 -17.68 16.26 -6.40
CA LEU A 39 -18.10 16.75 -5.09
C LEU A 39 -18.14 15.63 -4.04
N LEU A 40 -18.61 14.44 -4.44
CA LEU A 40 -18.61 13.28 -3.55
C LEU A 40 -17.17 12.84 -3.19
N GLN A 41 -16.21 13.00 -4.11
CA GLN A 41 -14.80 12.72 -3.83
C GLN A 41 -14.22 13.74 -2.83
N GLU A 42 -14.48 15.03 -2.98
CA GLU A 42 -14.06 16.06 -2.02
C GLU A 42 -14.62 15.81 -0.62
N LYS A 43 -15.90 15.44 -0.53
CA LYS A 43 -16.55 15.06 0.72
C LYS A 43 -15.85 13.86 1.38
N ASN A 44 -15.46 12.85 0.58
CA ASN A 44 -14.74 11.69 1.08
C ASN A 44 -13.36 12.06 1.65
N ILE A 45 -12.60 12.97 1.02
CA ILE A 45 -11.31 13.45 1.54
C ILE A 45 -11.48 14.10 2.92
N ILE A 46 -12.51 14.92 3.10
CA ILE A 46 -12.81 15.55 4.38
C ILE A 46 -13.18 14.50 5.44
N CYS A 47 -14.00 13.52 5.07
CA CYS A 47 -14.38 12.43 5.98
C CYS A 47 -13.19 11.56 6.41
N ILE A 48 -12.19 11.33 5.55
CA ILE A 48 -10.95 10.64 5.93
C ILE A 48 -10.27 11.37 7.08
N ASN A 49 -10.16 12.70 7.00
CA ASN A 49 -9.55 13.49 8.05
C ASN A 49 -10.37 13.52 9.36
N LEU A 50 -11.65 13.18 9.29
CA LEU A 50 -12.53 13.01 10.46
C LEU A 50 -12.50 11.61 11.05
N GLU A 51 -11.73 10.67 10.44
CA GLU A 51 -11.75 9.24 10.79
C GLU A 51 -13.16 8.61 10.73
N LYS A 52 -14.01 9.12 9.83
CA LYS A 52 -15.40 8.66 9.68
C LYS A 52 -15.56 7.83 8.42
N TYR A 53 -14.82 6.74 8.32
CA TYR A 53 -14.81 5.87 7.15
C TYR A 53 -16.17 5.24 6.81
N GLU A 54 -17.06 5.06 7.78
CA GLU A 54 -18.44 4.61 7.54
C GLU A 54 -19.22 5.59 6.66
N PHE A 55 -19.07 6.90 6.89
CA PHE A 55 -19.69 7.92 6.02
C PHE A 55 -19.11 7.92 4.61
N ILE A 56 -17.80 7.67 4.48
CA ILE A 56 -17.18 7.52 3.16
C ILE A 56 -17.81 6.35 2.43
N LEU A 57 -17.96 5.19 3.09
CA LEU A 57 -18.56 4.01 2.49
C LEU A 57 -19.98 4.27 1.99
N GLU A 58 -20.83 4.94 2.76
CA GLU A 58 -22.18 5.31 2.32
C GLU A 58 -22.17 6.14 1.04
N HIS A 59 -21.22 7.11 0.93
CA HIS A 59 -21.12 7.94 -0.26
C HIS A 59 -20.57 7.19 -1.47
N LEU A 60 -19.56 6.34 -1.26
CA LEU A 60 -19.05 5.48 -2.33
C LEU A 60 -20.15 4.52 -2.84
N GLU A 61 -21.03 4.04 -1.97
CA GLU A 61 -22.19 3.23 -2.36
C GLU A 61 -23.21 4.01 -3.20
N LYS A 62 -23.46 5.27 -2.85
CA LYS A 62 -24.32 6.14 -3.68
C LYS A 62 -23.74 6.34 -5.08
N ILE A 63 -22.41 6.57 -5.20
CA ILE A 63 -21.76 6.67 -6.50
C ILE A 63 -21.88 5.35 -7.28
N LEU A 64 -21.59 4.23 -6.63
CA LEU A 64 -21.67 2.90 -7.24
C LEU A 64 -23.10 2.50 -7.61
N SER A 65 -24.13 3.05 -6.97
CA SER A 65 -25.52 2.81 -7.38
C SER A 65 -25.84 3.39 -8.75
N THR A 66 -25.15 4.45 -9.16
CA THR A 66 -25.29 5.08 -10.49
C THR A 66 -24.31 4.53 -11.52
N ASN A 67 -23.11 4.14 -11.06
CA ASN A 67 -22.06 3.54 -11.89
C ASN A 67 -21.41 2.35 -11.17
N PRO A 68 -22.02 1.14 -11.21
CA PRO A 68 -21.54 -0.03 -10.48
C PRO A 68 -20.15 -0.52 -10.89
N GLN A 69 -19.67 -0.14 -12.07
CA GLN A 69 -18.39 -0.56 -12.63
C GLN A 69 -17.30 0.50 -12.52
N ASP A 70 -17.47 1.49 -11.66
CA ASP A 70 -16.47 2.51 -11.43
C ASP A 70 -15.29 1.94 -10.64
N ILE A 71 -14.22 1.64 -11.37
CA ILE A 71 -13.02 0.98 -10.85
C ILE A 71 -12.35 1.80 -9.75
N GLU A 72 -12.25 3.12 -9.93
CA GLU A 72 -11.61 3.99 -8.96
C GLU A 72 -12.40 4.01 -7.64
N ILE A 73 -13.72 4.12 -7.74
CA ILE A 73 -14.60 4.11 -6.57
C ILE A 73 -14.59 2.74 -5.86
N LEU A 74 -14.57 1.64 -6.61
CA LEU A 74 -14.41 0.30 -6.03
C LEU A 74 -13.08 0.14 -5.28
N ILE A 75 -11.97 0.64 -5.84
CA ILE A 75 -10.67 0.62 -5.16
C ILE A 75 -10.72 1.45 -3.87
N ARG A 76 -11.31 2.64 -3.90
CA ARG A 76 -11.49 3.49 -2.71
C ARG A 76 -12.32 2.79 -1.64
N LYS A 77 -13.43 2.14 -2.04
CA LYS A 77 -14.29 1.36 -1.15
C LYS A 77 -13.51 0.22 -0.48
N GLY A 78 -12.71 -0.52 -1.26
CA GLY A 78 -11.83 -1.57 -0.74
C GLY A 78 -10.83 -1.05 0.28
N LYS A 79 -10.16 0.09 0.01
CA LYS A 79 -9.23 0.72 0.96
C LYS A 79 -9.93 1.19 2.24
N CYS A 80 -11.14 1.73 2.16
CA CYS A 80 -11.92 2.10 3.34
C CYS A 80 -12.23 0.87 4.21
N TYR A 81 -12.66 -0.24 3.59
CA TYR A 81 -12.87 -1.49 4.32
C TYR A 81 -11.60 -2.02 4.98
N GLN A 82 -10.46 -1.93 4.29
CA GLN A 82 -9.16 -2.33 4.84
C GLN A 82 -8.79 -1.51 6.09
N ILE A 83 -8.97 -0.18 6.06
CA ILE A 83 -8.72 0.70 7.21
C ILE A 83 -9.66 0.37 8.39
N LEU A 84 -10.92 0.03 8.10
CA LEU A 84 -11.90 -0.40 9.11
C LEU A 84 -11.67 -1.84 9.63
N GLY A 85 -10.64 -2.55 9.15
CA GLY A 85 -10.40 -3.94 9.53
C GLY A 85 -11.40 -4.94 8.91
N LYS A 86 -12.25 -4.50 7.99
CA LYS A 86 -13.27 -5.33 7.29
C LYS A 86 -12.64 -6.01 6.08
N MET A 87 -11.72 -6.97 6.34
CA MET A 87 -10.81 -7.52 5.31
C MET A 87 -11.55 -8.29 4.21
N GLU A 88 -12.59 -9.05 4.54
CA GLU A 88 -13.39 -9.82 3.55
C GLU A 88 -14.10 -8.89 2.57
N GLN A 89 -14.67 -7.78 3.06
CA GLN A 89 -15.32 -6.79 2.20
C GLN A 89 -14.29 -6.06 1.31
N ALA A 90 -13.10 -5.79 1.83
CA ALA A 90 -12.02 -5.21 1.06
C ALA A 90 -11.58 -6.13 -0.08
N ILE A 91 -11.39 -7.43 0.21
CA ILE A 91 -11.07 -8.46 -0.80
C ILE A 91 -12.15 -8.46 -1.90
N GLY A 92 -13.44 -8.53 -1.54
CA GLY A 92 -14.53 -8.53 -2.51
C GLY A 92 -14.53 -7.30 -3.43
N CYS A 93 -14.17 -6.12 -2.93
CA CYS A 93 -14.02 -4.92 -3.77
C CYS A 93 -12.88 -5.06 -4.77
N PHE A 94 -11.70 -5.52 -4.35
CA PHE A 94 -10.54 -5.66 -5.23
C PHE A 94 -10.71 -6.81 -6.24
N GLU A 95 -11.32 -7.93 -5.84
CA GLU A 95 -11.68 -9.01 -6.76
C GLU A 95 -12.71 -8.54 -7.81
N GLY A 96 -13.67 -7.70 -7.40
CA GLY A 96 -14.60 -7.05 -8.32
C GLY A 96 -13.87 -6.21 -9.37
N VAL A 97 -12.85 -5.45 -8.97
CA VAL A 97 -11.99 -4.70 -9.91
C VAL A 97 -11.24 -5.66 -10.83
N LEU A 98 -10.65 -6.74 -10.31
CA LEU A 98 -9.88 -7.70 -11.10
C LEU A 98 -10.74 -8.51 -12.06
N SER A 99 -12.02 -8.70 -11.76
CA SER A 99 -12.96 -9.32 -12.73
C SER A 99 -13.17 -8.48 -13.98
N MET A 100 -13.02 -7.15 -13.89
CA MET A 100 -13.14 -6.20 -15.00
C MET A 100 -11.78 -5.88 -15.62
N GLN A 101 -10.74 -5.77 -14.79
CA GLN A 101 -9.36 -5.47 -15.18
C GLN A 101 -8.39 -6.41 -14.47
N PRO A 102 -8.12 -7.61 -15.04
CA PRO A 102 -7.28 -8.64 -14.39
C PRO A 102 -5.88 -8.16 -13.96
N SER A 103 -5.29 -7.25 -14.71
CA SER A 103 -3.97 -6.67 -14.45
C SER A 103 -4.01 -5.32 -13.74
N ASN A 104 -5.09 -4.99 -13.02
CA ASN A 104 -5.15 -3.73 -12.29
C ASN A 104 -4.15 -3.75 -11.13
N SER A 105 -3.02 -3.07 -11.31
CA SER A 105 -1.90 -3.05 -10.36
C SER A 105 -2.32 -2.58 -8.96
N SER A 106 -3.22 -1.59 -8.85
CA SER A 106 -3.67 -1.10 -7.55
C SER A 106 -4.48 -2.15 -6.80
N ALA A 107 -5.39 -2.87 -7.46
CA ALA A 107 -6.17 -3.93 -6.85
C ALA A 107 -5.30 -5.12 -6.42
N LEU A 108 -4.40 -5.57 -7.30
CA LEU A 108 -3.46 -6.66 -7.00
C LEU A 108 -2.57 -6.34 -5.79
N ARG A 109 -1.98 -5.13 -5.71
CA ARG A 109 -1.13 -4.70 -4.59
C ARG A 109 -1.89 -4.68 -3.27
N ASN A 110 -3.10 -4.13 -3.25
CA ASN A 110 -3.91 -4.11 -2.03
C ASN A 110 -4.32 -5.53 -1.60
N LEU A 111 -4.65 -6.42 -2.54
CA LEU A 111 -4.91 -7.83 -2.22
C LEU A 111 -3.69 -8.53 -1.63
N VAL A 112 -2.50 -8.33 -2.19
CA VAL A 112 -1.25 -8.88 -1.63
C VAL A 112 -1.09 -8.48 -0.17
N LEU A 113 -1.23 -7.17 0.14
CA LEU A 113 -1.10 -6.68 1.51
C LEU A 113 -2.12 -7.30 2.47
N ILE A 114 -3.38 -7.41 2.05
CA ILE A 114 -4.43 -8.03 2.87
C ILE A 114 -4.15 -9.51 3.08
N LEU A 115 -3.76 -10.23 2.04
CA LEU A 115 -3.51 -11.67 2.09
C LEU A 115 -2.28 -12.00 2.97
N ILE A 116 -1.24 -11.15 2.96
CA ILE A 116 -0.10 -11.25 3.87
C ILE A 116 -0.57 -11.08 5.32
N ASN A 117 -1.38 -10.06 5.61
CA ASN A 117 -1.91 -9.82 6.95
C ASN A 117 -2.81 -10.94 7.46
N LEU A 118 -3.50 -11.65 6.56
CA LEU A 118 -4.32 -12.81 6.85
C LEU A 118 -3.53 -14.14 6.81
N GLU A 119 -2.22 -14.09 6.61
CA GLU A 119 -1.33 -15.25 6.47
C GLU A 119 -1.73 -16.22 5.34
N LYS A 120 -2.49 -15.74 4.35
CA LYS A 120 -2.90 -16.50 3.16
C LYS A 120 -1.79 -16.46 2.09
N TYR A 121 -0.64 -17.01 2.42
CA TYR A 121 0.59 -16.85 1.65
C TYR A 121 0.52 -17.40 0.23
N ASP A 122 -0.12 -18.56 0.01
CA ASP A 122 -0.26 -19.15 -1.34
C ASP A 122 -1.05 -18.25 -2.29
N GLN A 123 -2.13 -17.63 -1.80
CA GLN A 123 -2.93 -16.69 -2.59
C GLN A 123 -2.17 -15.38 -2.84
N ALA A 124 -1.42 -14.90 -1.85
CA ALA A 124 -0.58 -13.72 -2.00
C ALA A 124 0.51 -13.94 -3.06
N LEU A 125 1.16 -15.14 -3.07
CA LEU A 125 2.15 -15.50 -4.09
C LEU A 125 1.57 -15.49 -5.50
N GLY A 126 0.37 -16.02 -5.72
CA GLY A 126 -0.29 -15.99 -7.03
C GLY A 126 -0.49 -14.57 -7.56
N ASN A 127 -0.92 -13.63 -6.70
CA ASN A 127 -1.06 -12.22 -7.09
C ASN A 127 0.30 -11.54 -7.30
N LEU A 128 1.31 -11.86 -6.49
CA LEU A 128 2.68 -11.37 -6.65
C LEU A 128 3.30 -11.85 -7.96
N ASP A 129 3.11 -13.12 -8.32
CA ASP A 129 3.60 -13.68 -9.58
C ASP A 129 2.98 -12.97 -10.78
N HIS A 130 1.70 -12.64 -10.70
CA HIS A 130 1.04 -11.85 -11.74
C HIS A 130 1.68 -10.45 -11.87
N ILE A 131 1.83 -9.70 -10.78
CA ILE A 131 2.46 -8.37 -10.80
C ILE A 131 3.89 -8.46 -11.34
N LEU A 132 4.67 -9.41 -10.85
CA LEU A 132 6.07 -9.56 -11.23
C LEU A 132 6.27 -10.11 -12.64
N SER A 133 5.26 -10.76 -13.22
CA SER A 133 5.28 -11.16 -14.63
C SER A 133 5.19 -9.95 -15.57
N GLU A 134 4.48 -8.90 -15.16
CA GLU A 134 4.36 -7.64 -15.91
C GLU A 134 5.53 -6.68 -15.63
N ASN A 135 5.99 -6.64 -14.37
CA ASN A 135 7.11 -5.80 -13.93
C ASN A 135 8.03 -6.58 -12.97
N SER A 136 9.00 -7.29 -13.52
CA SER A 136 9.95 -8.12 -12.75
C SER A 136 10.83 -7.31 -11.79
N ASP A 137 10.99 -6.03 -12.05
CA ASP A 137 11.85 -5.12 -11.28
C ASP A 137 11.08 -4.29 -10.26
N ASP A 138 9.83 -4.67 -9.95
CA ASP A 138 9.06 -4.05 -8.88
C ASP A 138 9.67 -4.38 -7.52
N LEU A 139 10.32 -3.38 -6.94
CA LEU A 139 11.13 -3.55 -5.73
C LEU A 139 10.29 -3.94 -4.52
N GLU A 140 9.15 -3.28 -4.36
CA GLU A 140 8.24 -3.54 -3.24
C GLU A 140 7.63 -4.95 -3.33
N MET A 141 7.19 -5.36 -4.52
CA MET A 141 6.60 -6.68 -4.70
C MET A 141 7.63 -7.80 -4.61
N ASN A 142 8.86 -7.60 -5.07
CA ASN A 142 9.97 -8.51 -4.82
C ASN A 142 10.25 -8.65 -3.31
N TYR A 143 10.22 -7.56 -2.55
CA TYR A 143 10.38 -7.58 -1.10
C TYR A 143 9.27 -8.38 -0.39
N PHE A 144 8.00 -8.15 -0.73
CA PHE A 144 6.89 -8.93 -0.17
C PHE A 144 6.97 -10.41 -0.52
N LYS A 145 7.38 -10.73 -1.76
CA LYS A 145 7.58 -12.14 -2.16
C LYS A 145 8.68 -12.81 -1.34
N ALA A 146 9.78 -12.10 -1.09
CA ALA A 146 10.86 -12.59 -0.25
C ALA A 146 10.38 -12.90 1.18
N ILE A 147 9.61 -11.98 1.81
CA ILE A 147 9.03 -12.18 3.15
C ILE A 147 8.14 -13.42 3.18
N ILE A 148 7.26 -13.60 2.21
CA ILE A 148 6.36 -14.76 2.16
C ILE A 148 7.15 -16.06 2.04
N LEU A 149 8.12 -16.12 1.13
CA LEU A 149 8.97 -17.29 0.94
C LEU A 149 9.74 -17.65 2.20
N GLU A 150 10.20 -16.65 2.95
CA GLU A 150 10.83 -16.86 4.25
C GLU A 150 9.86 -17.47 5.26
N LYS A 151 8.63 -16.94 5.36
CA LYS A 151 7.57 -17.48 6.24
C LYS A 151 7.20 -18.91 5.88
N LEU A 152 7.30 -19.29 4.61
CA LEU A 152 7.08 -20.66 4.12
C LEU A 152 8.33 -21.57 4.27
N GLY A 153 9.44 -21.07 4.84
CA GLY A 153 10.67 -21.83 5.03
C GLY A 153 11.51 -22.00 3.75
N GLN A 154 11.18 -21.29 2.68
CA GLN A 154 11.88 -21.34 1.39
C GLN A 154 13.03 -20.30 1.35
N SER A 155 13.95 -20.39 2.32
CA SER A 155 14.97 -19.38 2.57
C SER A 155 15.92 -19.12 1.38
N ALA A 156 16.28 -20.17 0.64
CA ALA A 156 17.17 -20.03 -0.53
C ALA A 156 16.53 -19.20 -1.65
N GLU A 157 15.23 -19.38 -1.87
CA GLU A 157 14.49 -18.63 -2.89
C GLU A 157 14.19 -17.20 -2.41
N SER A 158 13.85 -17.03 -1.14
CA SER A 158 13.60 -15.71 -0.55
C SER A 158 14.79 -14.76 -0.71
N VAL A 159 16.03 -15.27 -0.56
CA VAL A 159 17.26 -14.50 -0.77
C VAL A 159 17.31 -13.89 -2.18
N ASN A 160 16.94 -14.64 -3.22
CA ASN A 160 16.96 -14.13 -4.58
C ASN A 160 16.00 -12.94 -4.77
N TYR A 161 14.82 -13.00 -4.14
CA TYR A 161 13.84 -11.91 -4.20
C TYR A 161 14.24 -10.72 -3.33
N TYR A 162 14.89 -10.94 -2.17
CA TYR A 162 15.52 -9.85 -1.43
C TYR A 162 16.59 -9.15 -2.27
N LEU A 163 17.46 -9.88 -2.96
CA LEU A 163 18.47 -9.30 -3.85
C LEU A 163 17.85 -8.48 -4.99
N LYS A 164 16.73 -8.94 -5.56
CA LYS A 164 16.00 -8.17 -6.58
C LYS A 164 15.40 -6.88 -5.99
N SER A 165 14.82 -6.94 -4.78
CA SER A 165 14.27 -5.77 -4.12
C SER A 165 15.33 -4.72 -3.77
N LEU A 166 16.60 -5.11 -3.68
CA LEU A 166 17.73 -4.26 -3.36
C LEU A 166 18.42 -3.65 -4.59
N LYS A 167 17.98 -3.93 -5.80
CA LYS A 167 18.45 -3.26 -7.03
C LYS A 167 18.16 -1.77 -7.08
N ILE A 168 17.83 -1.19 -5.93
CA ILE A 168 17.67 0.24 -5.78
C ILE A 168 19.03 0.87 -6.09
N SER A 169 19.11 1.55 -7.21
CA SER A 169 20.12 2.57 -7.47
C SER A 169 19.82 3.80 -6.59
N SER A 170 19.52 3.57 -5.33
CA SER A 170 19.22 4.63 -4.40
C SER A 170 20.51 5.22 -3.90
N THR A 171 20.67 6.50 -4.14
CA THR A 171 21.64 7.38 -3.50
C THR A 171 21.20 7.80 -2.10
N ASP A 172 20.00 7.39 -1.66
CA ASP A 172 19.43 7.79 -0.37
C ASP A 172 19.90 6.87 0.75
N ALA A 173 21.02 7.26 1.36
CA ALA A 173 21.67 6.56 2.44
C ALA A 173 20.77 6.18 3.64
N PRO A 174 19.79 6.99 4.10
CA PRO A 174 18.92 6.64 5.21
C PRO A 174 18.02 5.44 4.95
N GLU A 175 17.44 5.32 3.75
CA GLU A 175 16.60 4.18 3.37
C GLU A 175 17.40 2.89 3.29
N LEU A 176 18.58 2.96 2.68
CA LEU A 176 19.49 1.81 2.58
C LEU A 176 19.95 1.31 3.94
N GLN A 177 20.17 2.21 4.91
CA GLN A 177 20.48 1.85 6.29
C GLN A 177 19.31 1.12 6.98
N SER A 178 18.09 1.59 6.78
CA SER A 178 16.90 0.94 7.33
C SER A 178 16.69 -0.45 6.75
N ILE A 179 16.85 -0.59 5.42
CA ILE A 179 16.72 -1.88 4.73
C ILE A 179 17.81 -2.86 5.19
N SER A 180 19.06 -2.40 5.33
CA SER A 180 20.15 -3.25 5.80
C SER A 180 19.92 -3.77 7.22
N LEU A 181 19.41 -2.90 8.11
CA LEU A 181 19.03 -3.29 9.47
C LEU A 181 17.94 -4.34 9.48
N HIS A 182 16.89 -4.10 8.69
CA HIS A 182 15.78 -5.02 8.58
C HIS A 182 16.21 -6.39 8.03
N MET A 183 17.08 -6.42 7.02
CA MET A 183 17.66 -7.66 6.51
C MET A 183 18.44 -8.43 7.56
N VAL A 184 19.29 -7.75 8.34
CA VAL A 184 20.04 -8.39 9.42
C VAL A 184 19.12 -8.97 10.48
N GLN A 185 18.07 -8.24 10.85
CA GLN A 185 17.10 -8.68 11.86
C GLN A 185 16.24 -9.86 11.38
N LEU A 186 15.79 -9.84 10.11
CA LEU A 186 14.93 -10.88 9.56
C LEU A 186 15.67 -12.15 9.17
N LEU A 187 16.82 -12.01 8.51
CA LEU A 187 17.53 -13.14 7.91
C LEU A 187 18.51 -13.77 8.90
N GLY A 188 18.90 -13.05 9.95
CA GLY A 188 19.98 -13.45 10.83
C GLY A 188 21.37 -13.34 10.14
N LYS A 189 22.42 -13.50 10.93
CA LYS A 189 23.81 -13.31 10.50
C LYS A 189 24.22 -14.26 9.38
N ASP A 190 23.81 -15.52 9.50
CA ASP A 190 24.27 -16.58 8.60
C ASP A 190 23.75 -16.42 7.16
N ILE A 191 22.57 -15.86 6.99
CA ILE A 191 21.96 -15.63 5.68
C ILE A 191 22.32 -14.24 5.15
N ALA A 192 22.29 -13.21 5.99
CA ALA A 192 22.55 -11.83 5.57
C ALA A 192 24.02 -11.61 5.13
N MET A 193 24.97 -12.25 5.81
CA MET A 193 26.40 -12.06 5.52
C MET A 193 26.81 -12.48 4.10
N PRO A 194 26.43 -13.67 3.58
CA PRO A 194 26.73 -14.05 2.20
C PRO A 194 26.12 -13.08 1.18
N ILE A 195 24.91 -12.57 1.45
CA ILE A 195 24.24 -11.60 0.58
C ILE A 195 25.04 -10.32 0.47
N PHE A 196 25.43 -9.73 1.60
CA PHE A 196 26.22 -8.50 1.60
C PHE A 196 27.59 -8.68 0.98
N LYS A 197 28.26 -9.82 1.19
CA LYS A 197 29.51 -10.15 0.52
C LYS A 197 29.36 -10.18 -0.99
N ASN A 198 28.36 -10.86 -1.51
CA ASN A 198 28.10 -10.95 -2.95
C ASN A 198 27.79 -9.54 -3.55
N LEU A 199 27.04 -8.70 -2.83
CA LEU A 199 26.81 -7.32 -3.26
C LEU A 199 28.10 -6.49 -3.32
N LEU A 200 29.03 -6.67 -2.36
CA LEU A 200 30.31 -5.98 -2.35
C LEU A 200 31.29 -6.51 -3.41
N GLU A 201 31.23 -7.79 -3.75
CA GLU A 201 32.00 -8.38 -4.86
C GLU A 201 31.58 -7.77 -6.21
N ASN A 202 30.29 -7.51 -6.40
CA ASN A 202 29.75 -6.89 -7.62
C ASN A 202 29.89 -5.36 -7.63
N ASN A 203 29.79 -4.72 -6.47
CA ASN A 203 29.95 -3.27 -6.30
C ASN A 203 30.56 -2.97 -4.92
N PRO A 204 31.89 -2.70 -4.84
CA PRO A 204 32.58 -2.44 -3.58
C PRO A 204 32.06 -1.22 -2.81
N ASP A 205 31.46 -0.25 -3.49
CA ASP A 205 30.91 0.98 -2.91
C ASP A 205 29.42 0.85 -2.58
N ASN A 206 28.86 -0.37 -2.57
CA ASN A 206 27.45 -0.58 -2.24
C ASN A 206 27.18 -0.23 -0.77
N ILE A 207 26.55 0.93 -0.55
CA ILE A 207 26.31 1.50 0.78
C ILE A 207 25.48 0.55 1.66
N LEU A 208 24.46 -0.10 1.09
CA LEU A 208 23.63 -1.07 1.82
C LEU A 208 24.47 -2.23 2.35
N ALA A 209 25.31 -2.79 1.50
CA ALA A 209 26.14 -3.92 1.89
C ALA A 209 27.24 -3.51 2.89
N LEU A 210 27.84 -2.32 2.74
CA LEU A 210 28.79 -1.78 3.69
C LEU A 210 28.17 -1.58 5.09
N GLU A 211 26.97 -0.98 5.15
CA GLU A 211 26.24 -0.79 6.41
C GLU A 211 25.80 -2.12 7.01
N GLY A 212 25.32 -3.05 6.18
CA GLY A 212 24.95 -4.40 6.62
C GLY A 212 26.13 -5.16 7.24
N MET A 213 27.26 -5.17 6.58
CA MET A 213 28.49 -5.81 7.09
C MET A 213 29.01 -5.16 8.37
N LYS A 214 28.95 -3.83 8.48
CA LYS A 214 29.30 -3.10 9.69
C LYS A 214 28.42 -3.50 10.88
N ARG A 215 27.12 -3.68 10.67
CA ARG A 215 26.16 -4.14 11.69
C ARG A 215 26.44 -5.57 12.12
N LEU A 216 26.68 -6.47 11.16
CA LEU A 216 27.04 -7.87 11.45
C LEU A 216 28.36 -8.04 12.20
N SER A 217 29.25 -7.04 12.09
CA SER A 217 30.55 -7.03 12.77
C SER A 217 30.49 -6.40 14.18
N ASN A 218 29.37 -5.78 14.54
CA ASN A 218 29.24 -5.08 15.82
C ASN A 218 28.53 -5.98 16.86
N PRO A 219 29.19 -6.36 17.98
CA PRO A 219 28.64 -7.27 18.98
C PRO A 219 27.41 -6.72 19.75
N VAL A 220 27.06 -5.45 19.57
CA VAL A 220 25.86 -4.83 20.20
C VAL A 220 24.53 -5.39 19.64
N TYR A 221 24.56 -6.13 18.55
CA TYR A 221 23.36 -6.70 17.88
C TYR A 221 23.26 -8.23 18.01
N GLU A 222 23.99 -8.85 18.92
CA GLU A 222 23.75 -10.24 19.31
C GLU A 222 22.54 -10.27 20.27
N TYR A 223 21.35 -10.59 19.70
CA TYR A 223 20.14 -10.96 20.45
C TYR A 223 19.68 -12.35 20.03
#